data_2f4b0c6d576ac0b0d1435eacbae56d88
#
_entry.id   2f4b0c6d576ac0b0d1435eacbae56d88
#
_cell.length_a   1.000
_cell.length_b   1.000
_cell.length_c   1.000
_cell.angle_alpha   90.00
_cell.angle_beta   90.00
_cell.angle_gamma   90.00
#
_symmetry.space_group_name_H-M   'P 1'
#
loop_
_entity.id
_entity.type
_entity.pdbx_description
1 polymer ?
#
loop_
_entity_poly.entity_id
_entity_poly.type
_entity_poly.pdbx_seq_one_letter_code
_entity_poly.pdbx_strand_id
1 'polypeptide(L)'
;MQVGHDGVTLREALLAADYQPEALSSARRDDIRAVVELHIEQGPVLEAEKKQIGIVDGIVGIANYELGIQGSQNHAGTTSMALRHDPVVAAAEFITESTRQIMKQSASATLTYGKVQAFPGMQNVIADRAEMLIDMRDGSEEALAQDEQLLKRVLKTIENKGFQTQLKQTQWSKSVKMDQNLIALIETLCKEKNLAYRHMNSGAGHDSMVFGKVFPTAMIFVPSIGGISHNPAEATAVEDLQTGFDLLCSVLKELSK
;
A
#
# COMPACT_ATOMS: atom_id res chain seq x y z
N MET A 1 11.54 19.00 -4.75
CA MET A 1 10.86 18.99 -6.08
C MET A 1 10.84 17.53 -6.52
N GLN A 2 9.66 16.97 -6.80
CA GLN A 2 9.57 15.59 -7.29
C GLN A 2 10.14 15.50 -8.71
N VAL A 3 11.01 14.50 -8.93
CA VAL A 3 11.65 14.21 -10.21
C VAL A 3 11.22 12.82 -10.66
N GLY A 4 10.74 12.66 -11.88
CA GLY A 4 10.38 11.38 -12.48
C GLY A 4 11.61 10.48 -12.73
N HIS A 5 11.37 9.22 -13.08
CA HIS A 5 12.44 8.27 -13.43
C HIS A 5 13.25 8.68 -14.66
N ASP A 6 12.66 9.51 -15.53
CA ASP A 6 13.26 10.11 -16.71
C ASP A 6 14.06 11.39 -16.44
N GLY A 7 14.15 11.82 -15.17
CA GLY A 7 14.83 13.04 -14.74
C GLY A 7 14.00 14.32 -14.92
N VAL A 8 12.76 14.22 -15.45
CA VAL A 8 11.86 15.37 -15.63
C VAL A 8 11.21 15.73 -14.30
N THR A 9 11.20 17.00 -13.94
CA THR A 9 10.49 17.48 -12.75
C THR A 9 8.99 17.57 -13.00
N LEU A 10 8.18 17.44 -11.92
CA LEU A 10 6.74 17.67 -12.03
C LEU A 10 6.40 19.04 -12.63
N ARG A 11 7.18 20.08 -12.33
CA ARG A 11 7.00 21.41 -12.90
C ARG A 11 7.19 21.43 -14.42
N GLU A 12 8.24 20.79 -14.91
CA GLU A 12 8.50 20.70 -16.36
C GLU A 12 7.43 19.91 -17.08
N ALA A 13 6.98 18.79 -16.47
CA ALA A 13 5.88 18.00 -17.03
C ALA A 13 4.56 18.79 -17.09
N LEU A 14 4.22 19.57 -16.06
CA LEU A 14 3.04 20.42 -16.05
C LEU A 14 3.12 21.51 -17.14
N LEU A 15 4.26 22.18 -17.27
CA LEU A 15 4.46 23.20 -18.31
C LEU A 15 4.37 22.59 -19.73
N ALA A 16 4.93 21.40 -19.93
CA ALA A 16 4.85 20.70 -21.21
C ALA A 16 3.41 20.26 -21.57
N ALA A 17 2.54 20.14 -20.58
CA ALA A 17 1.11 19.82 -20.73
C ALA A 17 0.21 21.08 -20.68
N ASP A 18 0.77 22.28 -20.92
CA ASP A 18 0.06 23.57 -20.89
C ASP A 18 -0.62 23.94 -19.56
N TYR A 19 -0.20 23.33 -18.44
CA TYR A 19 -0.62 23.77 -17.12
C TYR A 19 0.27 24.91 -16.60
N GLN A 20 -0.29 25.71 -15.71
CA GLN A 20 0.41 26.81 -15.03
C GLN A 20 0.71 26.42 -13.57
N PRO A 21 1.91 25.88 -13.26
CA PRO A 21 2.24 25.43 -11.90
C PRO A 21 2.10 26.52 -10.83
N GLU A 22 2.30 27.80 -11.19
CA GLU A 22 2.17 28.95 -10.30
C GLU A 22 0.72 29.21 -9.89
N ALA A 23 -0.24 28.79 -10.72
CA ALA A 23 -1.68 28.95 -10.48
C ALA A 23 -2.28 27.82 -9.62
N LEU A 24 -1.50 26.81 -9.20
CA LEU A 24 -2.01 25.69 -8.40
C LEU A 24 -2.67 26.14 -7.09
N SER A 25 -2.18 27.23 -6.46
CA SER A 25 -2.79 27.76 -5.25
C SER A 25 -4.22 28.28 -5.46
N SER A 26 -4.56 28.70 -6.70
CA SER A 26 -5.92 29.15 -7.05
C SER A 26 -6.91 28.01 -7.23
N ALA A 27 -6.43 26.77 -7.35
CA ALA A 27 -7.27 25.57 -7.42
C ALA A 27 -7.82 25.12 -6.06
N ARG A 28 -7.38 25.77 -4.96
CA ARG A 28 -7.91 25.48 -3.63
C ARG A 28 -9.42 25.75 -3.60
N ARG A 29 -10.17 24.79 -3.04
CA ARG A 29 -11.62 24.85 -2.86
C ARG A 29 -11.91 24.91 -1.36
N ASP A 30 -12.79 25.83 -0.96
CA ASP A 30 -13.27 25.96 0.42
C ASP A 30 -14.78 25.67 0.51
N ASP A 31 -15.43 25.38 -0.61
CA ASP A 31 -16.85 25.13 -0.78
C ASP A 31 -17.23 23.64 -0.88
N ILE A 32 -16.27 22.72 -0.74
CA ILE A 32 -16.53 21.29 -0.74
C ILE A 32 -16.99 20.86 0.65
N ARG A 33 -18.26 20.41 0.73
CA ARG A 33 -18.87 19.93 1.99
C ARG A 33 -18.36 18.57 2.41
N ALA A 34 -18.20 17.64 1.46
CA ALA A 34 -17.73 16.29 1.69
C ALA A 34 -17.23 15.66 0.38
N VAL A 35 -16.41 14.62 0.48
CA VAL A 35 -15.99 13.76 -0.61
C VAL A 35 -16.42 12.33 -0.30
N VAL A 36 -17.08 11.67 -1.25
CA VAL A 36 -17.47 10.26 -1.11
C VAL A 36 -16.99 9.52 -2.35
N GLU A 37 -16.14 8.53 -2.14
CA GLU A 37 -15.55 7.69 -3.20
C GLU A 37 -16.18 6.30 -3.18
N LEU A 38 -16.76 5.87 -4.32
CA LEU A 38 -17.17 4.49 -4.55
C LEU A 38 -16.05 3.77 -5.29
N HIS A 39 -15.60 2.66 -4.75
CA HIS A 39 -14.51 1.89 -5.35
C HIS A 39 -14.76 0.39 -5.20
N ILE A 40 -14.09 -0.43 -6.01
CA ILE A 40 -14.02 -1.88 -5.80
C ILE A 40 -13.08 -2.18 -4.62
N GLU A 41 -13.30 -3.29 -3.91
CA GLU A 41 -12.48 -3.66 -2.75
C GLU A 41 -11.01 -3.90 -3.11
N GLN A 42 -10.74 -4.39 -4.31
CA GLN A 42 -9.43 -4.89 -4.75
C GLN A 42 -8.90 -6.04 -3.85
N GLY A 43 -9.81 -6.74 -3.19
CA GLY A 43 -9.53 -7.81 -2.24
C GLY A 43 -10.67 -8.83 -2.17
N PRO A 44 -10.48 -9.97 -1.47
CA PRO A 44 -11.42 -11.09 -1.49
C PRO A 44 -12.43 -11.08 -0.33
N VAL A 45 -12.39 -10.10 0.58
CA VAL A 45 -13.06 -10.21 1.88
C VAL A 45 -14.58 -10.08 1.76
N LEU A 46 -15.06 -9.09 0.97
CA LEU A 46 -16.50 -8.88 0.80
C LEU A 46 -17.16 -10.08 0.12
N GLU A 47 -16.53 -10.61 -0.94
CA GLU A 47 -17.01 -11.80 -1.62
C GLU A 47 -17.03 -13.02 -0.68
N ALA A 48 -15.93 -13.29 0.03
CA ALA A 48 -15.80 -14.41 0.96
C ALA A 48 -16.82 -14.35 2.10
N GLU A 49 -17.13 -13.16 2.61
CA GLU A 49 -18.12 -12.95 3.68
C GLU A 49 -19.54 -12.70 3.16
N LYS A 50 -19.76 -12.73 1.84
CA LYS A 50 -21.05 -12.47 1.19
C LYS A 50 -21.62 -11.10 1.62
N LYS A 51 -20.76 -10.08 1.66
CA LYS A 51 -21.11 -8.70 1.93
C LYS A 51 -21.23 -7.94 0.63
N GLN A 52 -22.26 -7.09 0.53
CA GLN A 52 -22.52 -6.26 -0.64
C GLN A 52 -21.75 -4.94 -0.57
N ILE A 53 -21.49 -4.45 0.67
CA ILE A 53 -20.89 -3.14 0.90
C ILE A 53 -19.77 -3.26 1.94
N GLY A 54 -18.62 -2.63 1.64
CA GLY A 54 -17.59 -2.32 2.61
C GLY A 54 -17.67 -0.85 3.00
N ILE A 55 -17.88 -0.58 4.28
CA ILE A 55 -17.78 0.78 4.83
C ILE A 55 -16.34 0.97 5.25
N VAL A 56 -15.63 1.88 4.59
CA VAL A 56 -14.19 2.06 4.84
C VAL A 56 -13.98 2.96 6.05
N ASP A 57 -13.33 2.42 7.10
CA ASP A 57 -13.01 3.17 8.31
C ASP A 57 -11.75 4.04 8.14
N GLY A 58 -10.85 3.62 7.27
CA GLY A 58 -9.61 4.33 6.97
C GLY A 58 -8.81 3.67 5.86
N ILE A 59 -7.81 4.40 5.38
CA ILE A 59 -6.82 3.91 4.42
C ILE A 59 -5.52 3.69 5.18
N VAL A 60 -4.90 2.54 5.00
CA VAL A 60 -3.64 2.16 5.66
C VAL A 60 -2.51 3.12 5.33
N GLY A 61 -1.53 3.22 6.22
CA GLY A 61 -0.25 3.84 5.93
C GLY A 61 0.60 2.94 5.02
N ILE A 62 1.43 3.53 4.17
CA ILE A 62 2.27 2.82 3.18
C ILE A 62 3.70 3.31 3.32
N ALA A 63 4.64 2.37 3.45
CA ALA A 63 6.07 2.64 3.45
C ALA A 63 6.78 1.73 2.45
N ASN A 64 7.55 2.33 1.53
CA ASN A 64 8.32 1.60 0.53
C ASN A 64 9.81 1.79 0.74
N TYR A 65 10.57 0.71 0.51
CA TYR A 65 12.03 0.73 0.67
C TYR A 65 12.72 0.01 -0.48
N GLU A 66 13.92 0.46 -0.77
CA GLU A 66 14.95 -0.25 -1.51
C GLU A 66 15.97 -0.78 -0.51
N LEU A 67 16.25 -2.08 -0.53
CA LEU A 67 17.27 -2.69 0.32
C LEU A 67 18.33 -3.36 -0.54
N GLY A 68 19.59 -2.96 -0.33
CA GLY A 68 20.78 -3.62 -0.85
C GLY A 68 21.51 -4.36 0.27
N ILE A 69 21.94 -5.60 0.01
CA ILE A 69 22.81 -6.40 0.89
C ILE A 69 24.05 -6.74 0.10
N GLN A 70 25.21 -6.29 0.56
CA GLN A 70 26.52 -6.54 -0.05
C GLN A 70 27.14 -7.79 0.55
N GLY A 71 27.59 -8.71 -0.31
CA GLY A 71 28.32 -9.91 0.05
C GLY A 71 29.69 -9.97 -0.64
N SER A 72 30.15 -11.19 -0.96
CA SER A 72 31.42 -11.40 -1.62
C SER A 72 31.29 -12.41 -2.75
N GLN A 73 31.50 -11.93 -3.97
CA GLN A 73 31.47 -12.77 -5.17
C GLN A 73 32.61 -13.79 -5.13
N ASN A 74 32.29 -15.06 -5.45
CA ASN A 74 33.29 -16.11 -5.56
C ASN A 74 32.76 -17.29 -6.40
N HIS A 75 33.61 -18.26 -6.67
CA HIS A 75 33.26 -19.47 -7.44
C HIS A 75 32.32 -20.37 -6.62
N ALA A 76 31.17 -20.74 -7.17
CA ALA A 76 30.14 -21.52 -6.48
C ALA A 76 30.59 -22.93 -6.08
N GLY A 77 31.45 -23.60 -6.88
CA GLY A 77 31.87 -24.96 -6.62
C GLY A 77 33.10 -25.08 -5.71
N THR A 78 34.02 -24.10 -5.71
CA THR A 78 35.29 -24.20 -4.97
C THR A 78 35.27 -23.45 -3.62
N THR A 79 34.28 -22.60 -3.38
CA THR A 79 34.12 -21.92 -2.09
C THR A 79 33.22 -22.74 -1.17
N SER A 80 33.80 -23.27 -0.09
CA SER A 80 33.04 -24.07 0.89
C SER A 80 31.95 -23.25 1.55
N MET A 81 30.85 -23.89 1.97
CA MET A 81 29.70 -23.18 2.58
C MET A 81 30.07 -22.33 3.79
N ALA A 82 31.02 -22.81 4.61
CA ALA A 82 31.46 -22.11 5.83
C ALA A 82 32.24 -20.82 5.56
N LEU A 83 32.79 -20.64 4.35
CA LEU A 83 33.58 -19.48 3.96
C LEU A 83 32.82 -18.49 3.07
N ARG A 84 31.54 -18.78 2.79
CA ARG A 84 30.73 -17.94 1.94
C ARG A 84 30.22 -16.72 2.67
N HIS A 85 30.24 -15.61 1.97
CA HIS A 85 29.55 -14.37 2.37
C HIS A 85 28.48 -14.06 1.31
N ASP A 86 27.45 -14.92 1.30
CA ASP A 86 26.42 -14.98 0.25
C ASP A 86 25.24 -14.06 0.59
N PRO A 87 25.06 -12.94 -0.13
CA PRO A 87 23.99 -11.98 0.16
C PRO A 87 22.60 -12.51 -0.19
N VAL A 88 22.49 -13.57 -1.03
CA VAL A 88 21.20 -14.20 -1.34
C VAL A 88 20.68 -14.98 -0.14
N VAL A 89 21.57 -15.69 0.56
CA VAL A 89 21.20 -16.37 1.81
C VAL A 89 20.81 -15.38 2.89
N ALA A 90 21.57 -14.29 3.03
CA ALA A 90 21.25 -13.20 3.96
C ALA A 90 19.90 -12.53 3.64
N ALA A 91 19.59 -12.32 2.37
CA ALA A 91 18.31 -11.80 1.90
C ALA A 91 17.14 -12.74 2.24
N ALA A 92 17.31 -14.05 2.03
CA ALA A 92 16.30 -15.05 2.36
C ALA A 92 16.01 -15.10 3.87
N GLU A 93 17.05 -15.01 4.71
CA GLU A 93 16.89 -14.91 6.17
C GLU A 93 16.15 -13.64 6.57
N PHE A 94 16.53 -12.49 6.01
CA PHE A 94 15.89 -11.22 6.26
C PHE A 94 14.40 -11.26 5.91
N ILE A 95 14.05 -11.75 4.70
CA ILE A 95 12.66 -11.89 4.23
C ILE A 95 11.86 -12.77 5.21
N THR A 96 12.39 -13.94 5.53
CA THR A 96 11.69 -14.91 6.38
C THR A 96 11.46 -14.37 7.79
N GLU A 97 12.50 -13.79 8.39
CA GLU A 97 12.44 -13.34 9.78
C GLU A 97 11.61 -12.06 9.92
N SER A 98 11.74 -11.09 9.03
CA SER A 98 10.93 -9.87 9.06
C SER A 98 9.46 -10.17 8.83
N THR A 99 9.13 -11.01 7.85
CA THR A 99 7.74 -11.44 7.62
C THR A 99 7.16 -12.12 8.86
N ARG A 100 7.89 -13.07 9.44
CA ARG A 100 7.45 -13.80 10.64
C ARG A 100 7.22 -12.88 11.84
N GLN A 101 8.10 -11.90 12.06
CA GLN A 101 8.00 -11.00 13.20
C GLN A 101 6.89 -9.97 13.00
N ILE A 102 6.74 -9.39 11.80
CA ILE A 102 5.68 -8.41 11.51
C ILE A 102 4.31 -9.05 11.62
N MET A 103 4.10 -10.23 11.03
CA MET A 103 2.84 -10.98 11.16
C MET A 103 2.49 -11.32 12.62
N LYS A 104 3.49 -11.51 13.48
CA LYS A 104 3.27 -11.73 14.92
C LYS A 104 2.93 -10.43 15.66
N GLN A 105 3.45 -9.30 15.22
CA GLN A 105 3.27 -7.99 15.85
C GLN A 105 1.93 -7.37 15.49
N SER A 106 1.53 -7.43 14.23
CA SER A 106 0.31 -6.81 13.72
C SER A 106 -0.44 -7.75 12.79
N ALA A 107 -1.73 -7.95 13.06
CA ALA A 107 -2.63 -8.75 12.22
C ALA A 107 -3.09 -7.97 10.97
N SER A 108 -2.98 -6.64 10.97
CA SER A 108 -3.34 -5.76 9.85
C SER A 108 -2.18 -5.41 8.94
N ALA A 109 -0.95 -5.72 9.36
CA ALA A 109 0.23 -5.43 8.56
C ALA A 109 0.30 -6.32 7.31
N THR A 110 0.73 -5.71 6.22
CA THR A 110 1.17 -6.44 5.02
C THR A 110 2.62 -6.10 4.73
N LEU A 111 3.40 -7.11 4.33
CA LEU A 111 4.79 -6.97 3.94
C LEU A 111 5.03 -7.75 2.66
N THR A 112 5.40 -7.04 1.59
CA THR A 112 5.59 -7.63 0.27
C THR A 112 6.99 -7.30 -0.24
N TYR A 113 7.67 -8.32 -0.78
CA TYR A 113 8.93 -8.19 -1.48
C TYR A 113 8.67 -8.31 -2.98
N GLY A 114 8.31 -7.17 -3.61
CA GLY A 114 7.87 -7.12 -5.01
C GLY A 114 8.97 -7.42 -6.03
N LYS A 115 10.24 -7.26 -5.62
CA LYS A 115 11.43 -7.63 -6.40
C LYS A 115 12.49 -8.17 -5.47
N VAL A 116 13.11 -9.29 -5.86
CA VAL A 116 14.35 -9.82 -5.25
C VAL A 116 15.30 -10.21 -6.37
N GLN A 117 16.48 -9.62 -6.40
CA GLN A 117 17.43 -9.80 -7.49
C GLN A 117 18.84 -9.99 -6.95
N ALA A 118 19.55 -11.00 -7.47
CA ALA A 118 20.95 -11.26 -7.20
C ALA A 118 21.85 -10.77 -8.34
N PHE A 119 23.04 -10.30 -8.04
CA PHE A 119 24.03 -9.85 -9.02
C PHE A 119 25.35 -10.64 -8.83
N PRO A 120 25.98 -11.10 -9.92
CA PRO A 120 25.61 -10.91 -11.33
C PRO A 120 24.47 -11.84 -11.81
N GLY A 121 23.91 -12.72 -10.98
CA GLY A 121 22.80 -13.59 -11.33
C GLY A 121 23.19 -14.80 -12.18
N MET A 122 24.38 -15.37 -11.94
CA MET A 122 24.92 -16.52 -12.67
C MET A 122 24.93 -17.75 -11.76
N GLN A 123 24.59 -18.93 -12.30
CA GLN A 123 24.45 -20.18 -11.53
C GLN A 123 25.76 -20.71 -10.92
N ASN A 124 26.91 -20.38 -11.49
CA ASN A 124 28.24 -20.84 -11.05
C ASN A 124 29.02 -19.77 -10.24
N VAL A 125 28.37 -18.71 -9.84
CA VAL A 125 28.94 -17.54 -9.12
C VAL A 125 28.12 -17.25 -7.89
N ILE A 126 28.77 -17.17 -6.72
CA ILE A 126 28.18 -16.59 -5.50
C ILE A 126 27.97 -15.10 -5.77
N ALA A 127 26.80 -14.58 -5.50
CA ALA A 127 26.48 -13.17 -5.73
C ALA A 127 27.40 -12.23 -4.93
N ASP A 128 27.67 -11.06 -5.47
CA ASP A 128 28.29 -9.97 -4.71
C ASP A 128 27.26 -9.09 -4.00
N ARG A 129 26.03 -9.04 -4.55
CA ARG A 129 24.96 -8.18 -4.06
C ARG A 129 23.59 -8.80 -4.27
N ALA A 130 22.69 -8.62 -3.31
CA ALA A 130 21.27 -8.84 -3.44
C ALA A 130 20.52 -7.51 -3.26
N GLU A 131 19.52 -7.26 -4.11
CA GLU A 131 18.66 -6.09 -4.06
C GLU A 131 17.19 -6.49 -3.95
N MET A 132 16.39 -5.75 -3.20
CA MET A 132 14.96 -5.98 -3.09
C MET A 132 14.15 -4.69 -2.94
N LEU A 133 12.91 -4.73 -3.41
CA LEU A 133 11.91 -3.70 -3.20
C LEU A 133 10.91 -4.21 -2.16
N ILE A 134 10.64 -3.38 -1.15
CA ILE A 134 9.79 -3.71 -0.01
C ILE A 134 8.60 -2.75 -0.01
N ASP A 135 7.38 -3.29 0.05
CA ASP A 135 6.14 -2.57 0.32
C ASP A 135 5.61 -3.05 1.66
N MET A 136 5.45 -2.12 2.60
CA MET A 136 4.97 -2.37 3.96
C MET A 136 3.77 -1.48 4.24
N ARG A 137 2.68 -2.05 4.75
CA ARG A 137 1.45 -1.32 5.05
C ARG A 137 0.89 -1.73 6.40
N ASP A 138 0.32 -0.76 7.13
CA ASP A 138 -0.46 -1.06 8.35
C ASP A 138 -1.56 0.00 8.58
N GLY A 139 -2.54 -0.36 9.39
CA GLY A 139 -3.77 0.39 9.63
C GLY A 139 -3.60 1.73 10.31
N SER A 140 -2.49 1.97 11.03
CA SER A 140 -2.19 3.25 11.66
C SER A 140 -0.76 3.70 11.44
N GLU A 141 -0.50 5.02 11.59
CA GLU A 141 0.86 5.56 11.50
C GLU A 141 1.77 4.99 12.60
N GLU A 142 1.24 4.80 13.79
CA GLU A 142 1.97 4.26 14.93
C GLU A 142 2.36 2.79 14.71
N ALA A 143 1.43 1.97 14.18
CA ALA A 143 1.69 0.58 13.85
C ALA A 143 2.73 0.47 12.72
N LEU A 144 2.59 1.25 11.65
CA LEU A 144 3.54 1.28 10.55
C LEU A 144 4.95 1.69 11.02
N ALA A 145 5.07 2.66 11.95
CA ALA A 145 6.35 3.06 12.53
C ALA A 145 6.96 1.95 13.40
N GLN A 146 6.15 1.19 14.13
CA GLN A 146 6.62 0.03 14.90
C GLN A 146 7.11 -1.09 13.98
N ASP A 147 6.43 -1.33 12.86
CA ASP A 147 6.84 -2.31 11.85
C ASP A 147 8.16 -1.88 11.19
N GLU A 148 8.34 -0.60 10.90
CA GLU A 148 9.62 -0.08 10.40
C GLU A 148 10.77 -0.33 11.39
N GLN A 149 10.54 -0.08 12.68
CA GLN A 149 11.56 -0.35 13.70
C GLN A 149 11.89 -1.85 13.78
N LEU A 150 10.88 -2.71 13.62
CA LEU A 150 11.07 -4.14 13.59
C LEU A 150 11.89 -4.56 12.36
N LEU A 151 11.54 -4.04 11.18
CA LEU A 151 12.29 -4.28 9.95
C LEU A 151 13.78 -3.90 10.12
N LYS A 152 14.05 -2.74 10.70
CA LYS A 152 15.43 -2.25 10.99
C LYS A 152 16.14 -3.14 12.03
N ARG A 153 15.44 -3.66 13.05
CA ARG A 153 16.02 -4.61 14.02
C ARG A 153 16.44 -5.93 13.35
N VAL A 154 15.58 -6.47 12.48
CA VAL A 154 15.92 -7.68 11.73
C VAL A 154 17.11 -7.43 10.81
N LEU A 155 17.15 -6.28 10.12
CA LEU A 155 18.28 -5.91 9.29
C LEU A 155 19.59 -5.84 10.09
N LYS A 156 19.53 -5.34 11.32
CA LYS A 156 20.70 -5.30 12.23
C LYS A 156 21.25 -6.69 12.55
N THR A 157 20.41 -7.72 12.57
CA THR A 157 20.88 -9.12 12.76
C THR A 157 21.71 -9.61 11.56
N ILE A 158 21.35 -9.16 10.35
CA ILE A 158 22.11 -9.44 9.13
C ILE A 158 23.46 -8.70 9.14
N GLU A 159 23.45 -7.42 9.53
CA GLU A 159 24.69 -6.64 9.67
C GLU A 159 25.66 -7.25 10.70
N ASN A 160 25.14 -7.77 11.81
CA ASN A 160 25.96 -8.44 12.84
C ASN A 160 26.65 -9.73 12.35
N LYS A 161 26.20 -10.29 11.22
CA LYS A 161 26.87 -11.38 10.51
C LYS A 161 27.95 -10.90 9.54
N GLY A 162 28.24 -9.60 9.52
CA GLY A 162 29.30 -8.98 8.71
C GLY A 162 28.82 -8.42 7.37
N PHE A 163 27.53 -8.52 7.02
CA PHE A 163 27.02 -7.93 5.78
C PHE A 163 26.92 -6.41 5.88
N GLN A 164 27.29 -5.70 4.80
CA GLN A 164 26.98 -4.30 4.64
C GLN A 164 25.61 -4.16 4.02
N THR A 165 24.76 -3.30 4.57
CA THR A 165 23.39 -3.10 4.10
C THR A 165 23.12 -1.64 3.79
N GLN A 166 22.25 -1.39 2.84
CA GLN A 166 21.74 -0.05 2.52
C GLN A 166 20.21 -0.13 2.41
N LEU A 167 19.53 0.41 3.41
CA LEU A 167 18.08 0.57 3.41
C LEU A 167 17.72 2.02 3.08
N LYS A 168 17.06 2.23 1.94
CA LYS A 168 16.60 3.54 1.49
C LYS A 168 15.08 3.58 1.47
N GLN A 169 14.48 4.47 2.25
CA GLN A 169 13.05 4.75 2.17
C GLN A 169 12.75 5.53 0.89
N THR A 170 11.84 5.01 0.07
CA THR A 170 11.43 5.64 -1.20
C THR A 170 10.07 6.31 -1.10
N GLN A 171 9.21 5.83 -0.18
CA GLN A 171 7.90 6.39 0.09
C GLN A 171 7.55 6.27 1.56
N TRP A 172 6.82 7.26 2.07
CA TRP A 172 6.09 7.20 3.34
C TRP A 172 4.79 7.96 3.19
N SER A 173 3.66 7.25 3.25
CA SER A 173 2.32 7.83 3.21
C SER A 173 1.61 7.50 4.51
N LYS A 174 1.15 8.52 5.21
CA LYS A 174 0.40 8.37 6.47
C LYS A 174 -0.94 7.70 6.22
N SER A 175 -1.40 6.91 7.17
CA SER A 175 -2.79 6.44 7.19
C SER A 175 -3.76 7.61 7.27
N VAL A 176 -4.96 7.44 6.72
CA VAL A 176 -6.02 8.46 6.76
C VAL A 176 -7.30 7.81 7.27
N LYS A 177 -7.86 8.38 8.34
CA LYS A 177 -9.17 7.96 8.87
C LYS A 177 -10.28 8.62 8.08
N MET A 178 -11.33 7.88 7.81
CA MET A 178 -12.54 8.44 7.20
C MET A 178 -13.38 9.19 8.24
N ASP A 179 -14.22 10.13 7.75
CA ASP A 179 -15.07 10.96 8.60
C ASP A 179 -16.16 10.12 9.27
N GLN A 180 -16.26 10.19 10.60
CA GLN A 180 -17.16 9.35 11.38
C GLN A 180 -18.64 9.67 11.14
N ASN A 181 -18.98 10.90 10.79
CA ASN A 181 -20.37 11.28 10.51
C ASN A 181 -20.80 10.70 9.14
N LEU A 182 -19.90 10.72 8.16
CA LEU A 182 -20.15 10.09 6.86
C LEU A 182 -20.23 8.57 6.97
N ILE A 183 -19.37 7.95 7.76
CA ILE A 183 -19.43 6.50 8.07
C ILE A 183 -20.81 6.17 8.68
N ALA A 184 -21.23 6.90 9.71
CA ALA A 184 -22.51 6.67 10.37
C ALA A 184 -23.72 6.87 9.43
N LEU A 185 -23.64 7.86 8.53
CA LEU A 185 -24.65 8.06 7.49
C LEU A 185 -24.73 6.86 6.55
N ILE A 186 -23.59 6.39 6.03
CA ILE A 186 -23.51 5.23 5.11
C ILE A 186 -24.05 3.99 5.82
N GLU A 187 -23.68 3.76 7.06
CA GLU A 187 -24.15 2.63 7.86
C GLU A 187 -25.67 2.65 8.05
N THR A 188 -26.23 3.83 8.35
CA THR A 188 -27.68 4.03 8.48
C THR A 188 -28.41 3.69 7.19
N LEU A 189 -27.92 4.19 6.06
CA LEU A 189 -28.50 3.90 4.75
C LEU A 189 -28.38 2.44 4.36
N CYS A 190 -27.28 1.75 4.73
CA CYS A 190 -27.16 0.30 4.54
C CYS A 190 -28.23 -0.46 5.32
N LYS A 191 -28.49 -0.07 6.59
CA LYS A 191 -29.53 -0.68 7.43
C LYS A 191 -30.93 -0.44 6.86
N GLU A 192 -31.24 0.77 6.44
CA GLU A 192 -32.55 1.13 5.84
C GLU A 192 -32.83 0.35 4.54
N LYS A 193 -31.79 0.12 3.75
CA LYS A 193 -31.87 -0.63 2.49
C LYS A 193 -31.72 -2.16 2.66
N ASN A 194 -31.53 -2.65 3.89
CA ASN A 194 -31.24 -4.06 4.20
C ASN A 194 -30.04 -4.60 3.42
N LEU A 195 -28.98 -3.80 3.22
CA LEU A 195 -27.74 -4.22 2.58
C LEU A 195 -26.83 -4.94 3.58
N ALA A 196 -26.25 -6.05 3.17
CA ALA A 196 -25.26 -6.77 3.95
C ALA A 196 -23.91 -6.01 3.85
N TYR A 197 -23.45 -5.42 4.95
CA TYR A 197 -22.22 -4.61 5.00
C TYR A 197 -21.25 -5.10 6.06
N ARG A 198 -20.02 -4.60 5.97
CA ARG A 198 -19.01 -4.68 7.04
C ARG A 198 -18.15 -3.42 7.07
N HIS A 199 -17.58 -3.13 8.24
CA HIS A 199 -16.52 -2.15 8.40
C HIS A 199 -15.17 -2.77 8.07
N MET A 200 -14.30 -2.02 7.37
CA MET A 200 -12.98 -2.48 6.98
C MET A 200 -12.03 -1.31 6.65
N ASN A 201 -10.73 -1.57 6.70
CA ASN A 201 -9.76 -0.62 6.18
C ASN A 201 -9.48 -0.90 4.69
N SER A 202 -9.16 0.14 3.93
CA SER A 202 -8.56 -0.04 2.62
C SER A 202 -7.07 -0.36 2.76
N GLY A 203 -6.65 -1.46 2.17
CA GLY A 203 -5.24 -1.81 2.02
C GLY A 203 -4.54 -1.10 0.86
N ALA A 204 -5.30 -0.42 -0.03
CA ALA A 204 -4.79 0.30 -1.20
C ALA A 204 -4.81 1.81 -0.97
N GLY A 205 -3.96 2.54 -1.72
CA GLY A 205 -4.04 4.00 -1.78
C GLY A 205 -5.13 4.44 -2.76
N HIS A 206 -5.89 5.49 -2.41
CA HIS A 206 -6.99 6.05 -3.18
C HIS A 206 -6.91 7.57 -3.20
N ASP A 207 -7.70 8.22 -4.03
CA ASP A 207 -7.81 9.69 -4.06
C ASP A 207 -8.31 10.23 -2.71
N SER A 208 -9.18 9.50 -2.02
CA SER A 208 -9.61 9.76 -0.65
C SER A 208 -8.46 9.89 0.36
N MET A 209 -7.28 9.30 0.08
CA MET A 209 -6.09 9.47 0.91
C MET A 209 -5.54 10.92 0.87
N VAL A 210 -5.80 11.61 -0.24
CA VAL A 210 -5.45 13.04 -0.41
C VAL A 210 -6.56 13.91 0.16
N PHE A 211 -7.82 13.66 -0.24
CA PHE A 211 -8.96 14.48 0.16
C PHE A 211 -9.25 14.40 1.66
N GLY A 212 -9.09 13.24 2.29
CA GLY A 212 -9.32 13.06 3.72
C GLY A 212 -8.40 13.88 4.64
N LYS A 213 -7.36 14.52 4.09
CA LYS A 213 -6.50 15.47 4.82
C LYS A 213 -7.07 16.89 4.87
N VAL A 214 -8.04 17.22 4.03
CA VAL A 214 -8.55 18.57 3.84
C VAL A 214 -10.07 18.67 3.91
N PHE A 215 -10.79 17.58 3.63
CA PHE A 215 -12.26 17.56 3.62
C PHE A 215 -12.77 16.34 4.40
N PRO A 216 -14.00 16.41 4.97
CA PRO A 216 -14.72 15.23 5.40
C PRO A 216 -14.84 14.25 4.25
N THR A 217 -14.28 13.04 4.42
CA THR A 217 -14.17 12.07 3.32
C THR A 217 -14.61 10.69 3.80
N ALA A 218 -15.32 9.96 2.95
CA ALA A 218 -15.68 8.56 3.16
C ALA A 218 -15.51 7.75 1.89
N MET A 219 -15.38 6.43 2.05
CA MET A 219 -15.31 5.47 0.94
C MET A 219 -16.31 4.34 1.14
N ILE A 220 -16.86 3.89 0.03
CA ILE A 220 -17.75 2.73 -0.08
C ILE A 220 -17.07 1.71 -0.98
N PHE A 221 -16.91 0.48 -0.50
CA PHE A 221 -16.43 -0.62 -1.32
C PHE A 221 -17.57 -1.52 -1.80
N VAL A 222 -17.40 -2.05 -3.01
CA VAL A 222 -18.17 -3.17 -3.54
C VAL A 222 -17.24 -4.37 -3.80
N PRO A 223 -17.76 -5.62 -3.82
CA PRO A 223 -16.94 -6.82 -3.98
C PRO A 223 -16.12 -6.82 -5.28
N SER A 224 -14.94 -7.42 -5.22
CA SER A 224 -14.13 -7.78 -6.39
C SER A 224 -14.21 -9.29 -6.62
N ILE A 225 -14.48 -9.74 -7.85
CA ILE A 225 -14.59 -11.17 -8.19
C ILE A 225 -13.22 -11.85 -7.95
N GLY A 226 -13.23 -12.87 -7.08
CA GLY A 226 -12.02 -13.59 -6.66
C GLY A 226 -10.99 -12.73 -5.94
N GLY A 227 -11.31 -11.49 -5.58
CA GLY A 227 -10.37 -10.53 -4.98
C GLY A 227 -9.22 -10.12 -5.91
N ILE A 228 -9.36 -10.36 -7.21
CA ILE A 228 -8.31 -10.09 -8.20
C ILE A 228 -8.18 -8.59 -8.40
N SER A 229 -6.93 -8.08 -8.30
CA SER A 229 -6.58 -6.70 -8.63
C SER A 229 -5.19 -6.62 -9.25
N HIS A 230 -4.91 -5.52 -9.99
CA HIS A 230 -3.68 -5.31 -10.76
C HIS A 230 -3.42 -6.44 -11.78
N ASN A 231 -4.49 -6.98 -12.34
CA ASN A 231 -4.47 -8.10 -13.26
C ASN A 231 -5.54 -7.88 -14.36
N PRO A 232 -5.30 -8.29 -15.61
CA PRO A 232 -6.30 -8.18 -16.69
C PRO A 232 -7.64 -8.86 -16.41
N ALA A 233 -7.69 -9.80 -15.46
CA ALA A 233 -8.90 -10.48 -15.01
C ALA A 233 -9.66 -9.74 -13.89
N GLU A 234 -9.23 -8.53 -13.50
CA GLU A 234 -9.92 -7.71 -12.51
C GLU A 234 -11.34 -7.41 -12.96
N ALA A 235 -12.31 -7.74 -12.12
CA ALA A 235 -13.73 -7.56 -12.43
C ALA A 235 -14.57 -7.44 -11.17
N THR A 236 -15.73 -6.79 -11.33
CA THR A 236 -16.80 -6.70 -10.31
C THR A 236 -18.13 -7.00 -10.98
N ALA A 237 -19.02 -7.71 -10.29
CA ALA A 237 -20.34 -8.02 -10.81
C ALA A 237 -21.17 -6.75 -11.03
N VAL A 238 -21.96 -6.71 -12.09
CA VAL A 238 -22.78 -5.54 -12.43
C VAL A 238 -23.78 -5.21 -11.32
N GLU A 239 -24.31 -6.24 -10.66
CA GLU A 239 -25.25 -6.13 -9.56
C GLU A 239 -24.61 -5.46 -8.33
N ASP A 240 -23.33 -5.75 -8.05
CA ASP A 240 -22.57 -5.12 -6.97
C ASP A 240 -22.25 -3.65 -7.29
N LEU A 241 -21.87 -3.36 -8.55
CA LEU A 241 -21.69 -1.99 -9.01
C LEU A 241 -22.97 -1.17 -8.89
N GLN A 242 -24.12 -1.74 -9.29
CA GLN A 242 -25.41 -1.09 -9.17
C GLN A 242 -25.77 -0.81 -7.70
N THR A 243 -25.54 -1.80 -6.81
CA THR A 243 -25.78 -1.67 -5.38
C THR A 243 -24.95 -0.54 -4.77
N GLY A 244 -23.65 -0.48 -5.09
CA GLY A 244 -22.76 0.59 -4.64
C GLY A 244 -23.18 1.96 -5.17
N PHE A 245 -23.55 2.05 -6.45
CA PHE A 245 -24.02 3.28 -7.09
C PHE A 245 -25.31 3.81 -6.44
N ASP A 246 -26.31 2.93 -6.20
CA ASP A 246 -27.58 3.31 -5.57
C ASP A 246 -27.38 3.78 -4.11
N LEU A 247 -26.42 3.20 -3.40
CA LEU A 247 -26.03 3.66 -2.08
C LEU A 247 -25.34 5.02 -2.16
N LEU A 248 -24.38 5.21 -3.06
CA LEU A 248 -23.71 6.49 -3.29
C LEU A 248 -24.71 7.60 -3.61
N CYS A 249 -25.68 7.36 -4.52
CA CYS A 249 -26.76 8.31 -4.83
C CYS A 249 -27.57 8.67 -3.60
N SER A 250 -27.84 7.69 -2.72
CA SER A 250 -28.58 7.95 -1.47
C SER A 250 -27.77 8.81 -0.49
N VAL A 251 -26.47 8.57 -0.34
CA VAL A 251 -25.57 9.39 0.47
C VAL A 251 -25.53 10.82 -0.04
N LEU A 252 -25.33 11.01 -1.35
CA LEU A 252 -25.29 12.35 -1.96
C LEU A 252 -26.61 13.11 -1.78
N LYS A 253 -27.75 12.42 -1.87
CA LYS A 253 -29.07 13.01 -1.62
C LYS A 253 -29.22 13.49 -0.17
N GLU A 254 -28.74 12.74 0.81
CA GLU A 254 -28.78 13.18 2.22
C GLU A 254 -27.83 14.38 2.46
N LEU A 255 -26.65 14.36 1.86
CA LEU A 255 -25.68 15.45 1.98
C LEU A 255 -26.13 16.76 1.29
N SER A 256 -27.09 16.68 0.36
CA SER A 256 -27.61 17.84 -0.37
C SER A 256 -28.78 18.56 0.34
N LYS A 257 -29.26 18.00 1.45
CA LYS A 257 -30.24 18.63 2.33
C LYS A 257 -29.58 19.65 3.27
#